data_274c139f26bab177eae7474c6f27188b
#
_entry.id   274c139f26bab177eae7474c6f27188b
#
_cell.length_a   1.000
_cell.length_b   1.000
_cell.length_c   1.000
_cell.angle_alpha   90.00
_cell.angle_beta   90.00
_cell.angle_gamma   90.00
#
_symmetry.space_group_name_H-M   'P 1'
#
loop_
_entity.id
_entity.type
_entity.pdbx_description
1 polymer ?
#
loop_
_entity_poly.entity_id
_entity_poly.type
_entity_poly.pdbx_seq_one_letter_code
_entity_poly.pdbx_strand_id
1 'polypeptide(L)'
;EVHASLEAQLEAFGAGIEITLLSAIPAGSGLGTSSILASTVLGAVNDFCGLGWDRYETGNRTLVLEQLLTTGGGWQDQYGGILQGVKVLQTQPGACQQPLVRWLPDYVFTAPEYRKCHLLYYTGITRTAKNILAEIVKGMFLNETGRLELLGRMKTHALDMSDAIQRN
;
A
#
# COMPACT_ATOMS: atom_id res chain seq x y z
N GLU A 1 9.12 -11.83 18.64
CA GLU A 1 8.21 -11.05 19.51
C GLU A 1 6.74 -11.31 19.18
N VAL A 2 6.27 -11.05 17.96
CA VAL A 2 4.85 -11.22 17.56
C VAL A 2 4.35 -12.63 17.83
N HIS A 3 5.13 -13.66 17.48
CA HIS A 3 4.76 -15.07 17.69
C HIS A 3 4.58 -15.39 19.19
N ALA A 4 5.53 -14.98 20.02
CA ALA A 4 5.44 -15.20 21.46
C ALA A 4 4.26 -14.44 22.09
N SER A 5 3.98 -13.23 21.64
CA SER A 5 2.82 -12.45 22.09
C SER A 5 1.49 -13.08 21.68
N LEU A 6 1.41 -13.64 20.48
CA LEU A 6 0.21 -14.33 20.02
C LEU A 6 -0.02 -15.63 20.79
N GLU A 7 1.02 -16.43 21.03
CA GLU A 7 0.91 -17.65 21.85
C GLU A 7 0.44 -17.33 23.27
N ALA A 8 1.05 -16.34 23.92
CA ALA A 8 0.67 -15.93 25.27
C ALA A 8 -0.79 -15.44 25.34
N GLN A 9 -1.24 -14.73 24.32
CA GLN A 9 -2.64 -14.28 24.27
C GLN A 9 -3.61 -15.41 24.00
N LEU A 10 -3.26 -16.38 23.17
CA LEU A 10 -4.07 -17.58 22.91
C LEU A 10 -4.16 -18.47 24.16
N GLU A 11 -3.06 -18.64 24.89
CA GLU A 11 -3.04 -19.35 26.18
C GLU A 11 -3.95 -18.65 27.20
N ALA A 12 -3.83 -17.31 27.35
CA ALA A 12 -4.66 -16.52 28.23
C ALA A 12 -6.15 -16.53 27.83
N PHE A 13 -6.42 -16.53 26.53
CA PHE A 13 -7.77 -16.64 26.00
C PHE A 13 -8.39 -18.04 26.19
N GLY A 14 -7.56 -19.07 26.30
CA GLY A 14 -7.98 -20.46 26.53
C GLY A 14 -8.70 -21.12 25.37
N ALA A 15 -8.58 -20.58 24.15
CA ALA A 15 -9.20 -21.10 22.93
C ALA A 15 -8.38 -20.74 21.70
N GLY A 16 -8.66 -21.40 20.57
CA GLY A 16 -8.14 -21.01 19.26
C GLY A 16 -8.89 -19.79 18.69
N ILE A 17 -8.33 -19.23 17.63
CA ILE A 17 -8.96 -18.18 16.85
C ILE A 17 -9.26 -18.64 15.43
N GLU A 18 -10.35 -18.15 14.87
CA GLU A 18 -10.67 -18.30 13.45
C GLU A 18 -10.66 -16.91 12.81
N ILE A 19 -9.97 -16.78 11.68
CA ILE A 19 -9.88 -15.53 10.94
C ILE A 19 -10.58 -15.70 9.60
N THR A 20 -11.69 -14.98 9.41
CA THR A 20 -12.40 -14.93 8.14
C THR A 20 -12.14 -13.60 7.45
N LEU A 21 -11.65 -13.63 6.22
CA LEU A 21 -11.38 -12.44 5.40
C LEU A 21 -12.46 -12.27 4.34
N LEU A 22 -13.03 -11.08 4.27
CA LEU A 22 -13.98 -10.70 3.23
C LEU A 22 -13.50 -9.43 2.54
N SER A 23 -13.44 -9.47 1.22
CA SER A 23 -13.20 -8.29 0.39
C SER A 23 -14.35 -8.07 -0.58
N ALA A 24 -14.91 -6.87 -0.59
CA ALA A 24 -15.88 -6.45 -1.60
C ALA A 24 -15.21 -5.98 -2.90
N ILE A 25 -13.89 -5.85 -2.92
CA ILE A 25 -13.13 -5.42 -4.08
C ILE A 25 -12.70 -6.66 -4.88
N PRO A 26 -12.93 -6.71 -6.20
CA PRO A 26 -12.54 -7.84 -7.03
C PRO A 26 -11.02 -8.11 -6.95
N ALA A 27 -10.65 -9.37 -6.87
CA ALA A 27 -9.25 -9.77 -6.92
C ALA A 27 -8.60 -9.33 -8.24
N GLY A 28 -7.35 -8.85 -8.18
CA GLY A 28 -6.62 -8.38 -9.37
C GLY A 28 -7.11 -7.04 -9.94
N SER A 29 -7.94 -6.30 -9.20
CA SER A 29 -8.44 -4.97 -9.62
C SER A 29 -7.38 -3.88 -9.67
N GLY A 30 -6.20 -4.10 -9.07
CA GLY A 30 -5.14 -3.09 -8.97
C GLY A 30 -5.40 -2.01 -7.91
N LEU A 31 -6.34 -2.25 -6.99
CA LEU A 31 -6.71 -1.31 -5.92
C LEU A 31 -6.00 -1.60 -4.59
N GLY A 32 -4.85 -2.29 -4.61
CA GLY A 32 -4.08 -2.58 -3.39
C GLY A 32 -4.75 -3.56 -2.41
N THR A 33 -5.72 -4.36 -2.88
CA THR A 33 -6.54 -5.22 -2.03
C THR A 33 -5.72 -6.18 -1.17
N SER A 34 -4.62 -6.73 -1.71
CA SER A 34 -3.78 -7.66 -0.96
C SER A 34 -3.12 -6.97 0.24
N SER A 35 -2.56 -5.80 0.03
CA SER A 35 -1.93 -5.00 1.09
C SER A 35 -2.94 -4.55 2.14
N ILE A 36 -4.15 -4.17 1.73
CA ILE A 36 -5.24 -3.78 2.63
C ILE A 36 -5.69 -4.96 3.49
N LEU A 37 -5.88 -6.15 2.91
CA LEU A 37 -6.22 -7.36 3.66
C LEU A 37 -5.10 -7.75 4.63
N ALA A 38 -3.86 -7.76 4.18
CA ALA A 38 -2.71 -8.06 5.01
C ALA A 38 -2.59 -7.09 6.20
N SER A 39 -2.74 -5.79 5.95
CA SER A 39 -2.70 -4.77 7.01
C SER A 39 -3.88 -4.88 7.97
N THR A 40 -5.06 -5.31 7.50
CA THR A 40 -6.22 -5.55 8.35
C THR A 40 -5.97 -6.71 9.32
N VAL A 41 -5.39 -7.81 8.83
CA VAL A 41 -5.01 -8.95 9.68
C VAL A 41 -3.96 -8.53 10.71
N LEU A 42 -2.91 -7.83 10.27
CA LEU A 42 -1.86 -7.35 11.19
C LEU A 42 -2.42 -6.35 12.21
N GLY A 43 -3.35 -5.48 11.81
CA GLY A 43 -4.05 -4.58 12.73
C GLY A 43 -4.86 -5.34 13.78
N ALA A 44 -5.59 -6.37 13.39
CA ALA A 44 -6.34 -7.23 14.31
C ALA A 44 -5.41 -7.97 15.30
N VAL A 45 -4.28 -8.50 14.82
CA VAL A 45 -3.26 -9.14 15.68
C VAL A 45 -2.63 -8.11 16.62
N ASN A 46 -2.33 -6.91 16.12
CA ASN A 46 -1.81 -5.82 16.94
C ASN A 46 -2.75 -5.48 18.11
N ASP A 47 -4.05 -5.36 17.83
CA ASP A 47 -5.06 -5.08 18.83
C ASP A 47 -5.23 -6.25 19.82
N PHE A 48 -5.40 -7.46 19.31
CA PHE A 48 -5.56 -8.68 20.12
C PHE A 48 -4.37 -8.95 21.05
N CYS A 49 -3.15 -8.72 20.57
CA CYS A 49 -1.92 -8.95 21.35
C CYS A 49 -1.43 -7.73 22.14
N GLY A 50 -2.09 -6.57 22.01
CA GLY A 50 -1.67 -5.33 22.68
C GLY A 50 -0.26 -4.87 22.29
N LEU A 51 0.13 -5.01 21.01
CA LEU A 51 1.51 -4.75 20.56
C LEU A 51 1.85 -3.25 20.48
N GLY A 52 0.84 -2.39 20.43
CA GLY A 52 1.01 -0.94 20.44
C GLY A 52 1.57 -0.35 19.14
N TRP A 53 1.46 -1.05 18.02
CA TRP A 53 1.88 -0.52 16.73
C TRP A 53 0.99 0.63 16.28
N ASP A 54 1.61 1.71 15.85
CA ASP A 54 0.93 2.76 15.15
C ASP A 54 0.67 2.39 13.67
N ARG A 55 0.05 3.31 12.92
CA ARG A 55 -0.26 3.08 11.50
C ARG A 55 0.98 2.96 10.62
N TYR A 56 2.08 3.65 10.97
CA TYR A 56 3.33 3.57 10.22
C TYR A 56 4.01 2.22 10.43
N GLU A 57 4.05 1.76 11.68
CA GLU A 57 4.61 0.46 12.00
C GLU A 57 3.76 -0.67 11.38
N THR A 58 2.44 -0.56 11.42
CA THR A 58 1.55 -1.50 10.73
C THR A 58 1.84 -1.54 9.22
N GLY A 59 2.07 -0.38 8.61
CA GLY A 59 2.47 -0.28 7.19
C GLY A 59 3.81 -0.98 6.90
N ASN A 60 4.80 -0.75 7.74
CA ASN A 60 6.10 -1.41 7.65
C ASN A 60 5.97 -2.94 7.78
N ARG A 61 5.22 -3.42 8.77
CA ARG A 61 4.99 -4.86 8.99
C ARG A 61 4.25 -5.49 7.82
N THR A 62 3.29 -4.76 7.24
CA THR A 62 2.59 -5.23 6.04
C THR A 62 3.54 -5.38 4.86
N LEU A 63 4.43 -4.40 4.64
CA LEU A 63 5.46 -4.50 3.61
C LEU A 63 6.36 -5.72 3.82
N VAL A 64 6.83 -5.94 5.05
CA VAL A 64 7.66 -7.12 5.40
C VAL A 64 6.91 -8.42 5.11
N LEU A 65 5.63 -8.51 5.52
CA LEU A 65 4.80 -9.69 5.25
C LEU A 65 4.68 -9.95 3.74
N GLU A 66 4.42 -8.91 2.94
CA GLU A 66 4.32 -9.06 1.48
C GLU A 66 5.65 -9.45 0.84
N GLN A 67 6.79 -8.95 1.33
CA GLN A 67 8.09 -9.41 0.86
C GLN A 67 8.35 -10.89 1.19
N LEU A 68 7.93 -11.35 2.36
CA LEU A 68 7.99 -12.77 2.74
C LEU A 68 7.11 -13.65 1.84
N LEU A 69 5.98 -13.12 1.38
CA LEU A 69 5.10 -13.77 0.41
C LEU A 69 5.62 -13.67 -1.04
N THR A 70 6.81 -13.09 -1.23
CA THR A 70 7.46 -12.94 -2.54
C THR A 70 6.64 -12.17 -3.57
N THR A 71 5.86 -11.17 -3.16
CA THR A 71 5.09 -10.36 -4.09
C THR A 71 5.95 -9.39 -4.90
N GLY A 72 7.12 -9.02 -4.35
CA GLY A 72 8.06 -8.07 -4.98
C GLY A 72 7.53 -6.64 -5.09
N GLY A 73 6.43 -6.33 -4.40
CA GLY A 73 5.82 -5.00 -4.40
C GLY A 73 6.61 -3.98 -3.58
N GLY A 74 6.32 -2.71 -3.83
CA GLY A 74 6.81 -1.59 -3.01
C GLY A 74 5.87 -1.30 -1.83
N TRP A 75 6.04 -0.14 -1.22
CA TRP A 75 5.31 0.31 -0.02
C TRP A 75 4.09 1.19 -0.33
N GLN A 76 3.76 1.44 -1.58
CA GLN A 76 2.69 2.36 -1.98
C GLN A 76 1.31 1.94 -1.46
N ASP A 77 0.95 0.68 -1.65
CA ASP A 77 -0.40 0.19 -1.34
C ASP A 77 -0.64 0.10 0.17
N GLN A 78 0.39 -0.30 0.94
CA GLN A 78 0.33 -0.39 2.39
C GLN A 78 0.05 0.99 3.01
N TYR A 79 0.89 1.97 2.71
CA TYR A 79 0.72 3.34 3.22
C TYR A 79 -0.48 4.05 2.59
N GLY A 80 -0.76 3.76 1.32
CA GLY A 80 -1.94 4.26 0.61
C GLY A 80 -3.25 3.84 1.28
N GLY A 81 -3.35 2.58 1.67
CA GLY A 81 -4.55 2.01 2.28
C GLY A 81 -4.70 2.29 3.78
N ILE A 82 -3.59 2.27 4.53
CA ILE A 82 -3.61 2.41 6.01
C ILE A 82 -3.79 3.87 6.44
N LEU A 83 -3.12 4.80 5.74
CA LEU A 83 -3.19 6.22 6.05
C LEU A 83 -4.34 6.87 5.31
N GLN A 84 -5.20 7.57 6.01
CA GLN A 84 -6.36 8.25 5.43
C GLN A 84 -5.96 9.53 4.67
N GLY A 85 -6.84 9.99 3.78
CA GLY A 85 -6.72 11.26 3.07
C GLY A 85 -5.90 11.17 1.79
N VAL A 86 -5.89 12.27 1.05
CA VAL A 86 -5.09 12.46 -0.16
C VAL A 86 -3.67 12.79 0.23
N LYS A 87 -2.70 12.10 -0.35
CA LYS A 87 -1.31 12.24 0.05
C LYS A 87 -0.33 11.90 -1.05
N VAL A 88 0.83 12.47 -0.97
CA VAL A 88 2.00 12.05 -1.73
C VAL A 88 2.97 11.30 -0.81
N LEU A 89 3.47 10.19 -1.30
CA LEU A 89 4.44 9.35 -0.61
C LEU A 89 5.78 9.48 -1.33
N GLN A 90 6.82 9.80 -0.57
CA GLN A 90 8.17 9.97 -1.09
C GLN A 90 9.15 9.20 -0.23
N THR A 91 10.24 8.75 -0.83
CA THR A 91 11.35 8.12 -0.10
C THR A 91 12.68 8.58 -0.66
N GLN A 92 13.73 8.41 0.12
CA GLN A 92 15.09 8.66 -0.31
C GLN A 92 15.72 7.38 -0.89
N PRO A 93 16.72 7.50 -1.77
CA PRO A 93 17.49 6.35 -2.22
C PRO A 93 18.16 5.64 -1.05
N GLY A 94 18.23 4.32 -1.10
CA GLY A 94 18.93 3.53 -0.09
C GLY A 94 18.21 2.23 0.27
N ALA A 95 18.89 1.38 1.02
CA ALA A 95 18.34 0.10 1.46
C ALA A 95 17.30 0.25 2.57
N CYS A 96 17.46 1.27 3.44
CA CYS A 96 16.51 1.56 4.51
C CYS A 96 15.47 2.57 4.00
N GLN A 97 14.32 2.08 3.61
CA GLN A 97 13.24 2.91 3.11
C GLN A 97 12.36 3.40 4.26
N GLN A 98 12.22 4.73 4.36
CA GLN A 98 11.30 5.38 5.29
C GLN A 98 10.41 6.33 4.49
N PRO A 99 9.19 5.90 4.11
CA PRO A 99 8.29 6.72 3.34
C PRO A 99 7.88 7.99 4.11
N LEU A 100 8.18 9.14 3.53
CA LEU A 100 7.70 10.43 3.98
C LEU A 100 6.29 10.64 3.42
N VAL A 101 5.34 10.90 4.31
CA VAL A 101 3.95 11.17 3.95
C VAL A 101 3.69 12.67 4.01
N ARG A 102 3.26 13.25 2.90
CA ARG A 102 2.80 14.65 2.85
C ARG A 102 1.33 14.66 2.45
N TRP A 103 0.46 15.10 3.35
CA TRP A 103 -0.96 15.25 3.08
C TRP A 103 -1.22 16.43 2.15
N LEU A 104 -2.15 16.23 1.24
CA LEU A 104 -2.61 17.18 0.27
C LEU A 104 -4.05 17.59 0.59
N PRO A 105 -4.51 18.77 0.12
CA PRO A 105 -5.93 19.11 0.19
C PRO A 105 -6.78 18.04 -0.48
N ASP A 106 -7.86 17.64 0.16
CA ASP A 106 -8.75 16.57 -0.33
C ASP A 106 -10.04 17.10 -0.97
N TYR A 107 -10.31 18.39 -0.85
CA TYR A 107 -11.58 18.96 -1.26
C TYR A 107 -11.89 18.75 -2.77
N VAL A 108 -10.87 18.71 -3.62
CA VAL A 108 -11.02 18.41 -5.06
C VAL A 108 -11.65 17.02 -5.28
N PHE A 109 -11.44 16.10 -4.35
CA PHE A 109 -11.96 14.73 -4.41
C PHE A 109 -13.24 14.53 -3.60
N THR A 110 -13.49 15.38 -2.60
CA THR A 110 -14.57 15.21 -1.62
C THR A 110 -15.72 16.18 -1.82
N ALA A 111 -15.46 17.39 -2.32
CA ALA A 111 -16.47 18.42 -2.49
C ALA A 111 -17.49 18.05 -3.59
N PRO A 112 -18.79 18.24 -3.35
CA PRO A 112 -19.86 17.83 -4.29
C PRO A 112 -19.74 18.45 -5.68
N GLU A 113 -19.27 19.70 -5.77
CA GLU A 113 -19.09 20.44 -7.03
C GLU A 113 -18.06 19.79 -7.96
N TYR A 114 -17.03 19.12 -7.40
CA TYR A 114 -15.99 18.44 -8.17
C TYR A 114 -16.33 16.99 -8.51
N ARG A 115 -17.34 16.40 -7.89
CA ARG A 115 -17.72 14.99 -8.16
C ARG A 115 -17.99 14.70 -9.64
N LYS A 116 -18.51 15.70 -10.36
CA LYS A 116 -18.81 15.58 -11.80
C LYS A 116 -17.55 15.59 -12.68
N CYS A 117 -16.40 16.01 -12.12
CA CYS A 117 -15.13 16.08 -12.82
C CYS A 117 -14.32 14.78 -12.70
N HIS A 118 -14.78 13.81 -11.90
CA HIS A 118 -14.10 12.54 -11.70
C HIS A 118 -14.80 11.42 -12.45
N LEU A 119 -14.00 10.64 -13.17
CA LEU A 119 -14.43 9.43 -13.85
C LEU A 119 -13.58 8.25 -13.39
N LEU A 120 -14.23 7.24 -12.81
CA LEU A 120 -13.59 5.96 -12.54
C LEU A 120 -13.94 5.00 -13.69
N TYR A 121 -12.94 4.64 -14.48
CA TYR A 121 -13.08 3.72 -15.58
C TYR A 121 -12.50 2.35 -15.24
N TYR A 122 -13.33 1.33 -15.22
CA TYR A 122 -12.89 -0.05 -15.04
C TYR A 122 -12.51 -0.68 -16.37
N THR A 123 -11.24 -1.05 -16.53
CA THR A 123 -10.72 -1.58 -17.80
C THR A 123 -11.09 -3.04 -18.06
N GLY A 124 -11.61 -3.76 -17.07
CA GLY A 124 -11.89 -5.19 -17.15
C GLY A 124 -10.66 -6.09 -17.20
N ILE A 125 -9.46 -5.51 -17.09
CA ILE A 125 -8.20 -6.26 -17.17
C ILE A 125 -7.74 -6.61 -15.76
N THR A 126 -7.78 -7.88 -15.42
CA THR A 126 -7.14 -8.41 -14.21
C THR A 126 -5.75 -8.91 -14.59
N ARG A 127 -4.71 -8.37 -13.96
CA ARG A 127 -3.32 -8.82 -14.18
C ARG A 127 -2.72 -9.27 -12.86
N THR A 128 -1.96 -10.36 -12.92
CA THR A 128 -1.14 -10.77 -11.79
C THR A 128 0.00 -9.77 -11.63
N ALA A 129 -0.06 -8.92 -10.62
CA ALA A 129 0.92 -7.84 -10.37
C ALA A 129 2.36 -8.38 -10.31
N LYS A 130 2.54 -9.59 -9.76
CA LYS A 130 3.84 -10.27 -9.63
C LYS A 130 4.64 -10.34 -10.95
N ASN A 131 4.01 -10.73 -12.06
CA ASN A 131 4.72 -10.88 -13.33
C ASN A 131 5.11 -9.52 -13.93
N ILE A 132 4.24 -8.52 -13.80
CA ILE A 132 4.51 -7.16 -14.28
C ILE A 132 5.66 -6.53 -13.48
N LEU A 133 5.62 -6.65 -12.15
CA LEU A 133 6.68 -6.13 -11.28
C LEU A 133 8.02 -6.80 -11.55
N ALA A 134 8.05 -8.12 -11.75
CA ALA A 134 9.26 -8.85 -12.09
C ALA A 134 9.89 -8.33 -13.39
N GLU A 135 9.08 -8.07 -14.42
CA GLU A 135 9.57 -7.51 -15.69
C GLU A 135 10.09 -6.07 -15.54
N ILE A 136 9.43 -5.24 -14.73
CA ILE A 136 9.89 -3.87 -14.44
C ILE A 136 11.23 -3.93 -13.70
N VAL A 137 11.34 -4.71 -12.65
CA VAL A 137 12.55 -4.87 -11.83
C VAL A 137 13.70 -5.40 -12.69
N LYS A 138 13.45 -6.40 -13.54
CA LYS A 138 14.42 -6.91 -14.49
C LYS A 138 14.95 -5.82 -15.42
N GLY A 139 14.07 -5.01 -16.00
CA GLY A 139 14.46 -3.90 -16.87
C GLY A 139 15.27 -2.82 -16.16
N MET A 140 14.99 -2.57 -14.87
CA MET A 140 15.79 -1.67 -14.04
C MET A 140 17.21 -2.22 -13.82
N PHE A 141 17.34 -3.48 -13.42
CA PHE A 141 18.64 -4.12 -13.21
C PHE A 141 19.47 -4.21 -14.50
N LEU A 142 18.83 -4.37 -15.65
CA LEU A 142 19.49 -4.42 -16.95
C LEU A 142 19.76 -3.02 -17.53
N ASN A 143 19.44 -1.95 -16.79
CA ASN A 143 19.58 -0.56 -17.26
C ASN A 143 18.92 -0.30 -18.62
N GLU A 144 17.75 -0.88 -18.87
CA GLU A 144 16.99 -0.63 -20.09
C GLU A 144 16.54 0.83 -20.14
N THR A 145 17.19 1.64 -20.99
CA THR A 145 16.99 3.10 -21.06
C THR A 145 15.53 3.49 -21.19
N GLY A 146 14.76 2.85 -22.06
CA GLY A 146 13.35 3.17 -22.24
C GLY A 146 12.49 2.91 -21.00
N ARG A 147 12.83 1.89 -20.20
CA ARG A 147 12.11 1.61 -18.92
C ARG A 147 12.49 2.62 -17.84
N LEU A 148 13.76 2.99 -17.76
CA LEU A 148 14.21 4.01 -16.79
C LEU A 148 13.60 5.38 -17.11
N GLU A 149 13.51 5.77 -18.38
CA GLU A 149 12.84 6.99 -18.81
C GLU A 149 11.35 6.98 -18.45
N LEU A 150 10.64 5.86 -18.65
CA LEU A 150 9.23 5.73 -18.25
C LEU A 150 9.05 5.91 -16.75
N LEU A 151 9.90 5.29 -15.93
CA LEU A 151 9.87 5.45 -14.47
C LEU A 151 10.15 6.91 -14.07
N GLY A 152 11.11 7.57 -14.72
CA GLY A 152 11.38 8.99 -14.51
C GLY A 152 10.16 9.85 -14.83
N ARG A 153 9.48 9.61 -15.94
CA ARG A 153 8.24 10.30 -16.32
C ARG A 153 7.11 10.08 -15.32
N MET A 154 6.92 8.83 -14.85
CA MET A 154 5.93 8.54 -13.82
C MET A 154 6.19 9.33 -12.54
N LYS A 155 7.45 9.43 -12.10
CA LYS A 155 7.85 10.25 -10.96
C LYS A 155 7.52 11.73 -11.17
N THR A 156 7.83 12.28 -12.35
CA THR A 156 7.50 13.67 -12.71
C THR A 156 5.98 13.90 -12.66
N HIS A 157 5.19 13.03 -13.27
CA HIS A 157 3.74 13.14 -13.26
C HIS A 157 3.13 13.10 -11.84
N ALA A 158 3.71 12.29 -10.93
CA ALA A 158 3.26 12.26 -9.54
C ALA A 158 3.52 13.59 -8.82
N LEU A 159 4.65 14.23 -9.08
CA LEU A 159 4.99 15.55 -8.54
C LEU A 159 4.10 16.65 -9.14
N ASP A 160 3.92 16.65 -10.46
CA ASP A 160 3.06 17.61 -11.17
C ASP A 160 1.62 17.52 -10.65
N MET A 161 1.10 16.31 -10.43
CA MET A 161 -0.23 16.11 -9.86
C MET A 161 -0.31 16.64 -8.43
N SER A 162 0.70 16.37 -7.61
CA SER A 162 0.80 16.90 -6.24
C SER A 162 0.76 18.42 -6.23
N ASP A 163 1.52 19.05 -7.12
CA ASP A 163 1.56 20.52 -7.26
C ASP A 163 0.23 21.08 -7.77
N ALA A 164 -0.40 20.41 -8.72
CA ALA A 164 -1.71 20.80 -9.23
C ALA A 164 -2.78 20.77 -8.11
N ILE A 165 -2.80 19.72 -7.28
CA ILE A 165 -3.73 19.62 -6.14
C ILE A 165 -3.49 20.72 -5.11
N GLN A 166 -2.24 21.12 -4.90
CA GLN A 166 -1.90 22.16 -3.91
C GLN A 166 -2.23 23.59 -4.37
N ARG A 167 -2.24 23.84 -5.66
CA ARG A 167 -2.49 25.18 -6.23
C ARG A 167 -3.98 25.53 -6.38
N ASN A 168 -4.83 24.60 -6.14
CA ASN A 168 -6.27 24.74 -6.40
C ASN A 168 -7.03 25.41 -5.23
#